data_effd26906ce9d50e7cdd99ec21e97c4d
#
_entry.id   effd26906ce9d50e7cdd99ec21e97c4d
#
_cell.length_a   1.000
_cell.length_b   1.000
_cell.length_c   1.000
_cell.angle_alpha   90.00
_cell.angle_beta   90.00
_cell.angle_gamma   90.00
#
_symmetry.space_group_name_H-M   'P 1'
#
loop_
_entity.id
_entity.type
_entity.pdbx_description
1 polymer ?
#
loop_
_entity_poly.entity_id
_entity_poly.type
_entity_poly.pdbx_seq_one_letter_code
_entity_poly.pdbx_strand_id
1 'polypeptide(L)'
;MPGEMNLKLILQNTGTEPLHLTSLAPQTGWKSAPPHHLAANSQSDCEIVAADELTITLRYGIHHIGLHLGNGKLQVEPGDSKLIRQKLDGHIAELTLALA
;
A
#
# COMPACT_ATOMS: atom_id res chain seq x y z
N MET A 1 -22.78 -12.88 -3.34
CA MET A 1 -21.98 -12.23 -2.32
C MET A 1 -21.32 -11.02 -2.90
N PRO A 2 -21.49 -9.90 -2.27
CA PRO A 2 -20.64 -8.80 -2.66
C PRO A 2 -19.21 -9.25 -2.46
N GLY A 3 -18.40 -9.05 -3.45
CA GLY A 3 -17.04 -9.51 -3.42
C GLY A 3 -16.22 -8.73 -2.41
N GLU A 4 -15.40 -9.45 -1.67
CA GLU A 4 -14.38 -8.81 -0.89
C GLU A 4 -13.33 -8.25 -1.83
N MET A 5 -12.84 -7.07 -1.52
CA MET A 5 -11.74 -6.46 -2.27
C MET A 5 -10.44 -6.83 -1.59
N ASN A 6 -9.52 -7.39 -2.36
CA ASN A 6 -8.19 -7.73 -1.88
C ASN A 6 -7.19 -6.75 -2.48
N LEU A 7 -6.44 -6.09 -1.64
CA LEU A 7 -5.38 -5.19 -2.10
C LEU A 7 -4.03 -5.73 -1.65
N LYS A 8 -3.17 -5.97 -2.63
CA LYS A 8 -1.77 -6.33 -2.37
C LYS A 8 -0.92 -5.12 -2.69
N LEU A 9 -0.15 -4.69 -1.72
CA LEU A 9 0.70 -3.51 -1.84
C LEU A 9 2.14 -3.94 -1.66
N ILE A 10 2.97 -3.65 -2.66
CA ILE A 10 4.38 -3.95 -2.63
C ILE A 10 5.12 -2.62 -2.45
N LEU A 11 5.90 -2.54 -1.37
CA LEU A 11 6.66 -1.35 -1.03
C LEU A 11 8.13 -1.63 -1.24
N GLN A 12 8.78 -0.80 -2.04
CA GLN A 12 10.20 -0.93 -2.34
C GLN A 12 10.96 0.24 -1.75
N ASN A 13 11.99 -0.05 -0.99
CA ASN A 13 12.93 0.96 -0.54
C ASN A 13 14.20 0.82 -1.38
N THR A 14 14.33 1.66 -2.41
CA THR A 14 15.47 1.64 -3.30
C THR A 14 16.59 2.56 -2.85
N GLY A 15 16.41 3.21 -1.70
CA GLY A 15 17.40 4.11 -1.15
C GLY A 15 18.48 3.40 -0.35
N THR A 16 19.36 4.18 0.21
CA THR A 16 20.49 3.69 0.99
C THR A 16 20.26 3.69 2.49
N GLU A 17 19.10 4.20 2.92
CA GLU A 17 18.74 4.27 4.32
C GLU A 17 17.44 3.54 4.60
N PRO A 18 17.27 2.95 5.77
CA PRO A 18 16.02 2.29 6.12
C PRO A 18 14.90 3.31 6.33
N LEU A 19 13.68 2.87 6.11
CA LEU A 19 12.49 3.68 6.34
C LEU A 19 11.67 3.07 7.46
N HIS A 20 11.06 3.92 8.27
CA HIS A 20 10.24 3.50 9.40
C HIS A 20 8.81 3.95 9.21
N LEU A 21 7.87 3.06 9.48
CA LEU A 21 6.46 3.35 9.42
C LEU A 21 6.06 4.22 10.60
N THR A 22 5.60 5.44 10.32
CA THR A 22 5.20 6.38 11.36
C THR A 22 3.69 6.54 11.47
N SER A 23 2.94 6.16 10.45
CA SER A 23 1.50 6.25 10.45
C SER A 23 0.90 5.17 9.57
N LEU A 24 -0.18 4.57 10.04
CA LEU A 24 -0.89 3.52 9.30
C LEU A 24 -2.38 3.62 9.60
N ALA A 25 -3.19 3.71 8.55
CA ALA A 25 -4.63 3.62 8.63
C ALA A 25 -5.15 2.84 7.42
N PRO A 26 -6.07 1.90 7.60
CA PRO A 26 -6.61 1.42 8.87
C PRO A 26 -5.60 0.57 9.64
N GLN A 27 -5.84 0.40 10.95
CA GLN A 27 -4.95 -0.42 11.78
C GLN A 27 -5.41 -1.86 11.86
N THR A 28 -6.59 -2.15 11.34
CA THR A 28 -7.18 -3.49 11.37
C THR A 28 -7.58 -3.90 9.96
N GLY A 29 -7.85 -5.18 9.79
CA GLY A 29 -8.24 -5.72 8.50
C GLY A 29 -7.08 -6.21 7.66
N TRP A 30 -5.87 -6.04 8.13
CA TRP A 30 -4.69 -6.50 7.40
C TRP A 30 -4.51 -8.00 7.53
N LYS A 31 -4.42 -8.65 6.40
CA LYS A 31 -4.04 -10.05 6.33
C LYS A 31 -2.54 -10.18 6.54
N SER A 32 -1.80 -9.22 5.99
CA SER A 32 -0.38 -9.09 6.20
C SER A 32 -0.09 -7.59 6.30
N ALA A 33 0.20 -7.11 7.50
CA ALA A 33 0.39 -5.68 7.74
C ALA A 33 1.74 -5.20 7.18
N PRO A 34 1.85 -3.92 6.79
CA PRO A 34 3.13 -3.39 6.34
C PRO A 34 4.14 -3.40 7.48
N PRO A 35 5.42 -3.62 7.18
CA PRO A 35 6.44 -3.67 8.22
C PRO A 35 6.69 -2.30 8.82
N HIS A 36 7.03 -2.26 10.11
CA HIS A 36 7.41 -1.01 10.77
C HIS A 36 8.78 -0.52 10.31
N HIS A 37 9.62 -1.44 9.84
CA HIS A 37 10.97 -1.14 9.41
C HIS A 37 11.17 -1.72 8.01
N LEU A 38 11.46 -0.84 7.06
CA LEU A 38 11.75 -1.24 5.69
C LEU A 38 13.23 -0.95 5.41
N ALA A 39 14.02 -2.00 5.36
CA ALA A 39 15.45 -1.87 5.19
C ALA A 39 15.83 -1.28 3.83
N ALA A 40 17.00 -0.69 3.76
CA ALA A 40 17.51 -0.15 2.50
C ALA A 40 17.65 -1.27 1.47
N ASN A 41 17.41 -0.94 0.21
CA ASN A 41 17.49 -1.88 -0.92
C ASN A 41 16.67 -3.15 -0.72
N SER A 42 15.50 -3.01 -0.10
CA SER A 42 14.62 -4.15 0.15
C SER A 42 13.21 -3.84 -0.30
N GLN A 43 12.37 -4.86 -0.35
CA GLN A 43 10.96 -4.68 -0.58
C GLN A 43 10.16 -5.55 0.37
N SER A 44 8.93 -5.15 0.60
CA SER A 44 8.02 -5.90 1.45
C SER A 44 6.62 -5.81 0.87
N ASP A 45 5.84 -6.86 1.05
CA ASP A 45 4.45 -6.85 0.61
C ASP A 45 3.53 -6.83 1.81
N CYS A 46 2.39 -6.19 1.61
CA CYS A 46 1.32 -6.21 2.58
C CYS A 46 0.00 -6.44 1.85
N GLU A 47 -0.96 -6.98 2.56
CA GLU A 47 -2.23 -7.36 1.97
C GLU A 47 -3.36 -7.04 2.93
N ILE A 48 -4.42 -6.46 2.40
CA ILE A 48 -5.59 -6.10 3.18
C ILE A 48 -6.85 -6.50 2.43
N VAL A 49 -7.88 -6.86 3.17
CA VAL A 49 -9.18 -7.25 2.61
C VAL A 49 -10.25 -6.31 3.13
N ALA A 50 -11.08 -5.84 2.24
CA ALA A 50 -12.21 -4.97 2.59
C ALA A 50 -13.47 -5.41 1.87
N ALA A 51 -14.63 -5.07 2.43
CA ALA A 51 -15.90 -5.50 1.88
C ALA A 51 -16.29 -4.72 0.62
N ASP A 52 -16.34 -3.41 0.69
CA ASP A 52 -16.82 -2.58 -0.41
C ASP A 52 -15.83 -1.51 -0.84
N GLU A 53 -15.32 -0.81 0.13
CA GLU A 53 -14.52 0.37 -0.11
C GLU A 53 -13.37 0.38 0.89
N LEU A 54 -12.21 0.83 0.44
CA LEU A 54 -11.01 0.80 1.24
C LEU A 54 -10.23 2.08 1.03
N THR A 55 -9.89 2.74 2.13
CA THR A 55 -9.01 3.89 2.12
C THR A 55 -7.82 3.59 3.00
N ILE A 56 -6.64 3.71 2.45
CA ILE A 56 -5.40 3.42 3.16
C ILE A 56 -4.52 4.64 3.19
N THR A 57 -3.94 4.92 4.34
CA THR A 57 -2.93 5.96 4.49
C THR A 57 -1.73 5.37 5.18
N LEU A 58 -0.57 5.55 4.56
CA LEU A 58 0.71 5.07 5.08
C LEU A 58 1.70 6.21 5.09
N ARG A 59 2.57 6.20 6.08
CA ARG A 59 3.67 7.15 6.10
C ARG A 59 4.96 6.46 6.54
N TYR A 60 5.94 6.47 5.63
CA TYR A 60 7.29 5.99 5.90
C TYR A 60 8.24 7.18 5.80
N GLY A 61 8.73 7.65 6.95
CA GLY A 61 9.57 8.83 6.97
C GLY A 61 8.84 10.05 6.39
N ILE A 62 9.36 10.59 5.30
CA ILE A 62 8.73 11.72 4.59
C ILE A 62 7.74 11.26 3.51
N HIS A 63 7.69 9.96 3.25
CA HIS A 63 6.85 9.43 2.16
C HIS A 63 5.44 9.15 2.66
N HIS A 64 4.50 9.98 2.23
CA HIS A 64 3.09 9.85 2.58
C HIS A 64 2.33 9.27 1.40
N ILE A 65 1.70 8.13 1.60
CA ILE A 65 1.00 7.41 0.54
C ILE A 65 -0.46 7.30 0.90
N GLY A 66 -1.33 7.68 -0.03
CA GLY A 66 -2.77 7.52 0.10
C GLY A 66 -3.30 6.63 -1.00
N LEU A 67 -4.20 5.73 -0.64
CA LEU A 67 -4.85 4.83 -1.57
C LEU A 67 -6.35 4.82 -1.31
N HIS A 68 -7.13 4.80 -2.37
CA HIS A 68 -8.57 4.63 -2.26
C HIS A 68 -9.04 3.62 -3.30
N LEU A 69 -9.67 2.57 -2.84
CA LEU A 69 -10.24 1.53 -3.68
C LEU A 69 -11.74 1.48 -3.44
N GLY A 70 -12.51 1.73 -4.48
CA GLY A 70 -13.96 1.71 -4.39
C GLY A 70 -14.60 1.90 -5.75
N ASN A 71 -15.82 1.42 -5.93
CA ASN A 71 -16.60 1.56 -7.16
C ASN A 71 -15.85 1.07 -8.41
N GLY A 72 -15.04 0.02 -8.26
CA GLY A 72 -14.27 -0.53 -9.35
C GLY A 72 -13.11 0.35 -9.78
N LYS A 73 -12.70 1.30 -8.95
CA LYS A 73 -11.61 2.22 -9.24
C LYS A 73 -10.57 2.20 -8.15
N LEU A 74 -9.33 2.33 -8.56
CA LEU A 74 -8.20 2.44 -7.64
C LEU A 74 -7.53 3.80 -7.86
N GLN A 75 -7.53 4.62 -6.82
CA GLN A 75 -6.89 5.92 -6.84
C GLN A 75 -5.68 5.89 -5.93
N VAL A 76 -4.57 6.44 -6.39
CA VAL A 76 -3.30 6.41 -5.68
C VAL A 76 -2.73 7.81 -5.57
N GLU A 77 -2.34 8.19 -4.36
CA GLU A 77 -1.61 9.42 -4.11
C GLU A 77 -0.24 9.04 -3.56
N PRO A 78 0.77 8.91 -4.44
CA PRO A 78 2.07 8.41 -4.00
C PRO A 78 2.93 9.43 -3.25
N GLY A 79 2.57 10.69 -3.26
CA GLY A 79 3.38 11.74 -2.63
C GLY A 79 4.76 11.81 -3.26
N ASP A 80 5.80 11.67 -2.44
CA ASP A 80 7.17 11.67 -2.92
C ASP A 80 7.64 10.29 -3.40
N SER A 81 6.75 9.31 -3.36
CA SER A 81 7.03 7.96 -3.82
C SER A 81 6.73 7.82 -5.30
N LYS A 82 7.27 6.80 -5.93
CA LYS A 82 7.05 6.55 -7.34
C LYS A 82 6.15 5.35 -7.53
N LEU A 83 5.07 5.52 -8.28
CA LEU A 83 4.18 4.42 -8.65
C LEU A 83 4.83 3.63 -9.78
N ILE A 84 5.20 2.38 -9.49
CA ILE A 84 5.84 1.50 -10.45
C ILE A 84 4.82 0.74 -11.26
N ARG A 85 3.81 0.18 -10.57
CA ARG A 85 2.83 -0.67 -11.21
C ARG A 85 1.49 -0.57 -10.47
N GLN A 86 0.43 -0.59 -11.24
CA GLN A 86 -0.93 -0.57 -10.72
C GLN A 86 -1.78 -1.52 -11.54
N LYS A 87 -2.49 -2.40 -10.87
CA LYS A 87 -3.36 -3.36 -11.53
C LYS A 87 -4.63 -3.53 -10.72
N LEU A 88 -5.76 -3.53 -11.41
CA LEU A 88 -7.05 -3.82 -10.80
C LEU A 88 -7.75 -4.84 -11.70
N ASP A 89 -8.03 -6.00 -11.14
CA ASP A 89 -8.67 -7.10 -11.86
C ASP A 89 -9.80 -7.66 -11.00
N GLY A 90 -11.04 -7.28 -11.31
CA GLY A 90 -12.21 -7.69 -10.55
C GLY A 90 -12.10 -7.25 -9.10
N HIS A 91 -11.91 -8.20 -8.21
CA HIS A 91 -11.83 -7.96 -6.77
C HIS A 91 -10.41 -7.93 -6.23
N ILE A 92 -9.43 -7.99 -7.10
CA ILE A 92 -8.03 -8.02 -6.71
C ILE A 92 -7.32 -6.79 -7.25
N ALA A 93 -6.72 -6.03 -6.36
CA ALA A 93 -5.90 -4.89 -6.72
C ALA A 93 -4.46 -5.17 -6.31
N GLU A 94 -3.52 -4.77 -7.16
CA GLU A 94 -2.10 -4.95 -6.90
C GLU A 94 -1.38 -3.64 -7.24
N LEU A 95 -0.52 -3.22 -6.34
CA LEU A 95 0.15 -1.94 -6.45
C LEU A 95 1.59 -2.06 -6.00
N THR A 96 2.50 -1.49 -6.80
CA THR A 96 3.93 -1.46 -6.43
C THR A 96 4.39 -0.01 -6.38
N LEU A 97 4.97 0.37 -5.25
CA LEU A 97 5.48 1.71 -5.01
C LEU A 97 6.95 1.66 -4.63
N ALA A 98 7.73 2.56 -5.21
CA ALA A 98 9.12 2.76 -4.81
C ALA A 98 9.17 4.01 -3.92
N LEU A 99 9.57 3.83 -2.66
CA LEU A 99 9.52 4.90 -1.68
C LEU A 99 10.73 5.83 -1.72
N ALA A 100 11.87 5.31 -2.03
CA ALA A 100 13.06 6.16 -2.04
C ALA A 100 13.87 6.02 -3.30
#